data_6699abac955178e6fb1aee9a2ddad399
#
_entry.id   6699abac955178e6fb1aee9a2ddad399
#
_cell.length_a   1.000
_cell.length_b   1.000
_cell.length_c   1.000
_cell.angle_alpha   90.00
_cell.angle_beta   90.00
_cell.angle_gamma   90.00
#
_symmetry.space_group_name_H-M   'P 1'
#
loop_
_entity.id
_entity.type
_entity.pdbx_description
1 polymer ?
#
loop_
_entity_poly.entity_id
_entity_poly.type
_entity_poly.pdbx_seq_one_letter_code
_entity_poly.pdbx_strand_id
1 'polypeptide(L)'
;MNEATAPSPVPTPTVPFRRPGFYNIAPYFCVNGAREFIEFLVSAFGCTERMRMPMPDGRLGHAEVSLGDSTMELADASDAHPPRPMTIHLYVPDSDATYASALQAGASPVYEVADQHWGDRQGCVKDPFGNMWYVATPKGWDPGETGIRAVQPFLHLHEAHRIIPFLEAAFGAEALGVAKSPEGLILHATISIENATIEVDEAHGEFQPTPFYLHVYVPDTDALYAQALRAGATSVTAPNDAHYGDRAAAVKDMFGNTWFLATYHGPDAV
;
A
#
# COMPACT_ATOMS: atom_id res chain seq x y z
N MET A 1 -7.25 48.26 39.28
CA MET A 1 -8.04 47.03 39.05
C MET A 1 -7.31 46.27 37.95
N ASN A 2 -6.58 45.18 38.31
CA ASN A 2 -5.91 44.33 37.36
C ASN A 2 -6.92 43.27 36.90
N GLU A 3 -7.33 43.31 35.64
CA GLU A 3 -8.04 42.20 35.02
C GLU A 3 -7.09 41.00 34.86
N ALA A 4 -7.36 39.94 35.58
CA ALA A 4 -6.68 38.68 35.40
C ALA A 4 -7.15 38.07 34.07
N THR A 5 -6.25 38.06 33.08
CA THR A 5 -6.45 37.35 31.82
C THR A 5 -6.62 35.87 32.10
N ALA A 6 -7.77 35.31 31.73
CA ALA A 6 -7.98 33.85 31.80
C ALA A 6 -6.93 33.11 30.99
N PRO A 7 -6.39 31.98 31.48
CA PRO A 7 -5.45 31.18 30.75
C PRO A 7 -6.08 30.67 29.43
N SER A 8 -5.36 30.80 28.33
CA SER A 8 -5.76 30.23 27.04
C SER A 8 -6.00 28.73 27.20
N PRO A 9 -7.05 28.16 26.61
CA PRO A 9 -7.29 26.73 26.67
C PRO A 9 -6.11 25.97 26.08
N VAL A 10 -5.57 25.01 26.84
CA VAL A 10 -4.58 24.06 26.35
C VAL A 10 -5.22 23.30 25.21
N PRO A 11 -4.61 23.29 24.00
CA PRO A 11 -5.17 22.55 22.88
C PRO A 11 -5.26 21.07 23.26
N THR A 12 -6.45 20.49 23.16
CA THR A 12 -6.65 19.04 23.32
C THR A 12 -5.77 18.34 22.27
N PRO A 13 -4.97 17.34 22.65
CA PRO A 13 -4.16 16.59 21.68
C PRO A 13 -5.11 16.02 20.62
N THR A 14 -4.97 16.44 19.37
CA THR A 14 -5.70 15.83 18.27
C THR A 14 -5.11 14.44 18.05
N VAL A 15 -5.93 13.39 18.20
CA VAL A 15 -5.54 12.03 17.84
C VAL A 15 -5.21 12.03 16.36
N PRO A 16 -4.02 11.50 15.96
CA PRO A 16 -3.72 11.39 14.55
C PRO A 16 -4.76 10.51 13.86
N PHE A 17 -5.28 10.92 12.70
CA PHE A 17 -6.26 10.14 11.93
C PHE A 17 -5.68 8.84 11.34
N ARG A 18 -4.39 8.61 11.52
CA ARG A 18 -3.60 7.51 10.99
C ARG A 18 -2.89 6.79 12.12
N ARG A 19 -2.88 5.46 12.09
CA ARG A 19 -2.15 4.66 13.07
C ARG A 19 -0.65 4.99 13.07
N PRO A 20 -0.01 5.01 14.24
CA PRO A 20 1.44 5.19 14.32
C PRO A 20 2.21 4.14 13.50
N GLY A 21 3.14 4.61 12.66
CA GLY A 21 3.96 3.75 11.81
C GLY A 21 3.33 3.40 10.45
N PHE A 22 2.18 3.99 10.12
CA PHE A 22 1.59 3.88 8.78
C PHE A 22 1.77 5.16 7.98
N TYR A 23 1.84 5.01 6.67
CA TYR A 23 1.55 6.05 5.70
C TYR A 23 0.07 6.05 5.34
N ASN A 24 -0.37 7.01 4.51
CA ASN A 24 -1.77 7.10 4.13
C ASN A 24 -2.22 5.89 3.29
N ILE A 25 -1.30 5.23 2.56
CA ILE A 25 -1.58 4.00 1.83
C ILE A 25 -0.72 2.88 2.39
N ALA A 26 -1.33 1.72 2.64
CA ALA A 26 -0.67 0.46 2.93
C ALA A 26 -1.21 -0.65 2.01
N PRO A 27 -0.36 -1.47 1.39
CA PRO A 27 -0.81 -2.67 0.71
C PRO A 27 -1.41 -3.64 1.72
N TYR A 28 -2.54 -4.25 1.37
CA TYR A 28 -3.23 -5.24 2.19
C TYR A 28 -3.25 -6.59 1.47
N PHE A 29 -2.48 -7.55 1.94
CA PHE A 29 -2.39 -8.86 1.33
C PHE A 29 -3.44 -9.81 1.90
N CYS A 30 -4.27 -10.40 1.04
CA CYS A 30 -5.08 -11.56 1.37
C CYS A 30 -4.44 -12.77 0.70
N VAL A 31 -3.89 -13.68 1.49
CA VAL A 31 -3.13 -14.85 1.01
C VAL A 31 -3.63 -16.14 1.64
N ASN A 32 -3.44 -17.27 0.96
CA ASN A 32 -3.62 -18.58 1.59
C ASN A 32 -2.34 -18.91 2.39
N GLY A 33 -2.42 -18.97 3.72
CA GLY A 33 -1.25 -19.18 4.57
C GLY A 33 -0.55 -17.88 4.97
N ALA A 34 -1.28 -16.97 5.63
CA ALA A 34 -0.75 -15.67 6.07
C ALA A 34 0.43 -15.81 7.04
N ARG A 35 0.50 -16.90 7.82
CA ARG A 35 1.62 -17.20 8.71
C ARG A 35 2.90 -17.48 7.93
N GLU A 36 2.83 -18.36 6.95
CA GLU A 36 3.92 -18.73 6.05
C GLU A 36 4.36 -17.53 5.20
N PHE A 37 3.41 -16.66 4.85
CA PHE A 37 3.71 -15.43 4.15
C PHE A 37 4.53 -14.46 5.00
N ILE A 38 4.22 -14.30 6.30
CA ILE A 38 5.04 -13.52 7.23
C ILE A 38 6.47 -14.09 7.31
N GLU A 39 6.60 -15.42 7.45
CA GLU A 39 7.91 -16.08 7.49
C GLU A 39 8.72 -15.82 6.22
N PHE A 40 8.07 -15.86 5.07
CA PHE A 40 8.69 -15.48 3.80
C PHE A 40 9.15 -14.02 3.81
N LEU A 41 8.28 -13.05 4.16
CA LEU A 41 8.63 -11.63 4.19
C LEU A 41 9.80 -11.32 5.12
N VAL A 42 9.85 -11.98 6.29
CA VAL A 42 10.97 -11.86 7.23
C VAL A 42 12.26 -12.42 6.63
N SER A 43 12.21 -13.61 6.05
CA SER A 43 13.39 -14.30 5.52
C SER A 43 13.92 -13.67 4.23
N ALA A 44 13.03 -13.27 3.33
CA ALA A 44 13.36 -12.71 2.02
C ALA A 44 13.81 -11.25 2.09
N PHE A 45 13.08 -10.43 2.86
CA PHE A 45 13.21 -8.98 2.83
C PHE A 45 13.64 -8.36 4.16
N GLY A 46 13.80 -9.17 5.21
CA GLY A 46 14.15 -8.67 6.55
C GLY A 46 13.03 -7.87 7.20
N CYS A 47 11.77 -8.14 6.83
CA CYS A 47 10.62 -7.50 7.46
C CYS A 47 10.56 -7.80 8.96
N THR A 48 10.00 -6.87 9.72
CA THR A 48 9.73 -7.04 11.14
C THR A 48 8.22 -7.22 11.34
N GLU A 49 7.83 -8.31 11.97
CA GLU A 49 6.44 -8.50 12.39
C GLU A 49 6.11 -7.52 13.52
N ARG A 50 5.01 -6.79 13.37
CA ARG A 50 4.53 -5.80 14.35
C ARG A 50 3.44 -6.36 15.24
N MET A 51 2.49 -7.06 14.62
CA MET A 51 1.39 -7.70 15.33
C MET A 51 0.76 -8.81 14.50
N ARG A 52 0.04 -9.71 15.18
CA ARG A 52 -0.87 -10.67 14.55
C ARG A 52 -2.12 -10.90 15.41
N MET A 53 -3.24 -11.11 14.76
CA MET A 53 -4.53 -11.41 15.39
C MET A 53 -5.00 -12.79 14.90
N PRO A 54 -4.75 -13.85 15.68
CA PRO A 54 -5.21 -15.20 15.32
C PRO A 54 -6.72 -15.31 15.48
N MET A 55 -7.36 -16.05 14.57
CA MET A 55 -8.75 -16.46 14.67
C MET A 55 -8.88 -17.78 15.43
N PRO A 56 -10.08 -18.13 15.95
CA PRO A 56 -10.29 -19.41 16.66
C PRO A 56 -9.99 -20.66 15.83
N ASP A 57 -10.06 -20.59 14.52
CA ASP A 57 -9.74 -21.68 13.58
C ASP A 57 -8.24 -21.79 13.24
N GLY A 58 -7.39 -20.92 13.83
CA GLY A 58 -5.94 -20.91 13.65
C GLY A 58 -5.46 -20.03 12.49
N ARG A 59 -6.35 -19.54 11.63
CA ARG A 59 -6.01 -18.53 10.60
C ARG A 59 -5.66 -17.19 11.23
N LEU A 60 -5.01 -16.32 10.47
CA LEU A 60 -4.78 -14.94 10.86
C LEU A 60 -5.89 -14.05 10.27
N GLY A 61 -6.68 -13.41 11.14
CA GLY A 61 -7.69 -12.43 10.72
C GLY A 61 -7.07 -11.09 10.33
N HIS A 62 -5.89 -10.79 10.90
CA HIS A 62 -5.10 -9.60 10.57
C HIS A 62 -3.67 -9.77 11.08
N ALA A 63 -2.71 -9.21 10.35
CA ALA A 63 -1.34 -9.03 10.82
C ALA A 63 -0.70 -7.82 10.14
N GLU A 64 0.34 -7.30 10.77
CA GLU A 64 1.12 -6.16 10.28
C GLU A 64 2.60 -6.52 10.27
N VAL A 65 3.29 -6.20 9.16
CA VAL A 65 4.73 -6.31 9.03
C VAL A 65 5.29 -4.98 8.53
N SER A 66 6.50 -4.63 8.94
CA SER A 66 7.18 -3.41 8.48
C SER A 66 8.47 -3.74 7.75
N LEU A 67 8.77 -2.94 6.73
CA LEU A 67 10.04 -2.89 6.03
C LEU A 67 10.49 -1.43 5.94
N GLY A 68 11.66 -1.12 6.50
CA GLY A 68 12.12 0.26 6.57
C GLY A 68 11.12 1.17 7.26
N ASP A 69 10.65 2.18 6.55
CA ASP A 69 9.66 3.15 7.02
C ASP A 69 8.20 2.75 6.74
N SER A 70 7.96 1.66 6.02
CA SER A 70 6.65 1.29 5.50
C SER A 70 6.05 0.10 6.25
N THR A 71 4.72 0.10 6.40
CA THR A 71 3.95 -1.00 6.96
C THR A 71 3.09 -1.63 5.88
N MET A 72 3.04 -2.96 5.86
CA MET A 72 2.15 -3.80 5.07
C MET A 72 1.17 -4.50 5.99
N GLU A 73 -0.06 -4.64 5.56
CA GLU A 73 -1.11 -5.38 6.25
C GLU A 73 -1.38 -6.70 5.52
N LEU A 74 -1.78 -7.71 6.26
CA LEU A 74 -2.12 -9.00 5.68
C LEU A 74 -3.11 -9.81 6.53
N ALA A 75 -3.82 -10.71 5.86
CA ALA A 75 -4.72 -11.68 6.49
C ALA A 75 -4.75 -12.98 5.68
N ASP A 76 -5.22 -14.05 6.32
CA ASP A 76 -5.63 -15.24 5.57
C ASP A 76 -6.82 -14.91 4.68
N ALA A 77 -6.75 -15.37 3.44
CA ALA A 77 -7.82 -15.19 2.47
C ALA A 77 -9.13 -15.85 2.93
N SER A 78 -10.24 -15.30 2.47
CA SER A 78 -11.59 -15.77 2.76
C SER A 78 -12.48 -15.67 1.51
N ASP A 79 -13.68 -16.22 1.57
CA ASP A 79 -14.65 -16.08 0.47
C ASP A 79 -15.01 -14.61 0.20
N ALA A 80 -15.03 -13.76 1.24
CA ALA A 80 -15.28 -12.33 1.10
C ALA A 80 -14.05 -11.57 0.56
N HIS A 81 -12.86 -12.03 0.88
CA HIS A 81 -11.59 -11.46 0.46
C HIS A 81 -10.69 -12.56 -0.11
N PRO A 82 -10.94 -12.99 -1.36
CA PRO A 82 -10.14 -14.04 -2.00
C PRO A 82 -8.68 -13.59 -2.19
N PRO A 83 -7.74 -14.55 -2.32
CA PRO A 83 -6.34 -14.22 -2.52
C PRO A 83 -6.17 -13.46 -3.83
N ARG A 84 -5.38 -12.40 -3.78
CA ARG A 84 -5.05 -11.56 -4.93
C ARG A 84 -3.57 -11.28 -4.90
N PRO A 85 -2.80 -11.84 -5.85
CA PRO A 85 -1.40 -11.47 -6.02
C PRO A 85 -1.26 -9.99 -6.31
N MET A 86 -0.25 -9.37 -5.72
CA MET A 86 0.05 -7.95 -5.90
C MET A 86 1.44 -7.79 -6.50
N THR A 87 1.67 -6.67 -7.18
CA THR A 87 3.02 -6.22 -7.52
C THR A 87 3.42 -5.11 -6.56
N ILE A 88 4.59 -5.25 -5.98
CA ILE A 88 5.16 -4.29 -5.03
C ILE A 88 6.55 -3.87 -5.52
N HIS A 89 6.81 -2.59 -5.50
CA HIS A 89 8.15 -2.05 -5.66
C HIS A 89 8.78 -1.88 -4.26
N LEU A 90 9.88 -2.59 -4.02
CA LEU A 90 10.68 -2.50 -2.81
C LEU A 90 11.91 -1.67 -3.07
N TYR A 91 12.08 -0.58 -2.35
CA TYR A 91 13.31 0.17 -2.31
C TYR A 91 14.14 -0.24 -1.11
N VAL A 92 15.32 -0.79 -1.39
CA VAL A 92 16.22 -1.38 -0.40
C VAL A 92 17.66 -0.86 -0.59
N PRO A 93 18.49 -0.88 0.47
CA PRO A 93 19.88 -0.43 0.37
C PRO A 93 20.75 -1.27 -0.58
N ASP A 94 20.44 -2.54 -0.76
CA ASP A 94 21.20 -3.49 -1.58
C ASP A 94 20.24 -4.47 -2.28
N SER A 95 19.93 -4.17 -3.54
CA SER A 95 19.00 -4.99 -4.33
C SER A 95 19.61 -6.36 -4.69
N ASP A 96 20.93 -6.48 -4.87
CA ASP A 96 21.58 -7.77 -5.14
C ASP A 96 21.45 -8.72 -3.94
N ALA A 97 21.78 -8.24 -2.74
CA ALA A 97 21.68 -9.03 -1.52
C ALA A 97 20.22 -9.40 -1.21
N THR A 98 19.28 -8.45 -1.34
CA THR A 98 17.85 -8.68 -1.08
C THR A 98 17.25 -9.66 -2.08
N TYR A 99 17.57 -9.53 -3.36
CA TYR A 99 17.17 -10.46 -4.41
C TYR A 99 17.65 -11.89 -4.13
N ALA A 100 18.94 -12.03 -3.79
CA ALA A 100 19.52 -13.34 -3.44
C ALA A 100 18.83 -13.96 -2.21
N SER A 101 18.51 -13.15 -1.18
CA SER A 101 17.78 -13.60 0.00
C SER A 101 16.35 -14.06 -0.35
N ALA A 102 15.66 -13.34 -1.24
CA ALA A 102 14.34 -13.73 -1.71
C ALA A 102 14.34 -15.08 -2.44
N LEU A 103 15.33 -15.32 -3.31
CA LEU A 103 15.51 -16.64 -3.97
C LEU A 103 15.78 -17.75 -2.94
N GLN A 104 16.61 -17.50 -1.92
CA GLN A 104 16.88 -18.46 -0.84
C GLN A 104 15.63 -18.75 -0.01
N ALA A 105 14.76 -17.78 0.16
CA ALA A 105 13.48 -17.92 0.86
C ALA A 105 12.39 -18.61 0.02
N GLY A 106 12.68 -18.97 -1.24
CA GLY A 106 11.78 -19.73 -2.10
C GLY A 106 11.08 -18.92 -3.21
N ALA A 107 11.46 -17.67 -3.43
CA ALA A 107 10.99 -16.92 -4.59
C ALA A 107 11.61 -17.48 -5.89
N SER A 108 10.91 -17.25 -7.00
CA SER A 108 11.39 -17.57 -8.34
C SER A 108 11.84 -16.31 -9.08
N PRO A 109 12.92 -16.35 -9.87
CA PRO A 109 13.36 -15.20 -10.66
C PRO A 109 12.34 -14.88 -11.77
N VAL A 110 12.02 -13.59 -11.94
CA VAL A 110 11.29 -13.06 -13.09
C VAL A 110 12.30 -12.44 -14.06
N TYR A 111 13.17 -11.58 -13.56
CA TYR A 111 14.38 -11.13 -14.24
C TYR A 111 15.48 -10.78 -13.23
N GLU A 112 16.72 -10.97 -13.67
CA GLU A 112 17.92 -10.77 -12.85
C GLU A 112 18.15 -9.31 -12.51
N VAL A 113 18.87 -9.05 -11.40
CA VAL A 113 19.26 -7.69 -11.00
C VAL A 113 20.24 -7.11 -12.04
N ALA A 114 19.90 -5.93 -12.56
CA ALA A 114 20.72 -5.17 -13.49
C ALA A 114 20.54 -3.67 -13.29
N ASP A 115 21.53 -2.89 -13.78
CA ASP A 115 21.40 -1.44 -13.82
C ASP A 115 20.40 -1.04 -14.89
N GLN A 116 19.38 -0.31 -14.50
CA GLN A 116 18.29 0.12 -15.36
C GLN A 116 18.57 1.52 -15.94
N HIS A 117 18.03 1.79 -17.12
CA HIS A 117 18.27 3.06 -17.82
C HIS A 117 17.66 4.29 -17.10
N TRP A 118 16.70 4.07 -16.17
CA TRP A 118 16.10 5.13 -15.33
C TRP A 118 16.91 5.40 -14.06
N GLY A 119 17.98 4.65 -13.79
CA GLY A 119 18.92 4.93 -12.71
C GLY A 119 18.89 3.97 -11.54
N ASP A 120 17.96 3.02 -11.48
CA ASP A 120 17.90 2.01 -10.43
C ASP A 120 18.76 0.79 -10.78
N ARG A 121 19.27 0.13 -9.75
CA ARG A 121 19.71 -1.25 -9.84
C ARG A 121 18.59 -2.14 -9.37
N GLN A 122 17.96 -2.90 -10.28
CA GLN A 122 16.68 -3.56 -10.02
C GLN A 122 16.62 -4.96 -10.63
N GLY A 123 16.02 -5.89 -9.89
CA GLY A 123 15.55 -7.19 -10.36
C GLY A 123 14.10 -7.42 -9.98
N CYS A 124 13.51 -8.52 -10.45
CA CYS A 124 12.15 -8.90 -10.07
C CYS A 124 12.08 -10.38 -9.71
N VAL A 125 11.40 -10.68 -8.61
CA VAL A 125 11.12 -12.03 -8.17
C VAL A 125 9.62 -12.23 -7.98
N LYS A 126 9.16 -13.49 -8.11
CA LYS A 126 7.82 -13.92 -7.77
C LYS A 126 7.87 -14.79 -6.53
N ASP A 127 7.10 -14.42 -5.50
CA ASP A 127 7.05 -15.17 -4.27
C ASP A 127 6.18 -16.47 -4.40
N PRO A 128 6.24 -17.39 -3.40
CA PRO A 128 5.42 -18.61 -3.41
C PRO A 128 3.90 -18.38 -3.37
N PHE A 129 3.47 -17.15 -3.04
CA PHE A 129 2.05 -16.77 -2.96
C PHE A 129 1.56 -16.09 -4.24
N GLY A 130 2.45 -15.87 -5.20
CA GLY A 130 2.17 -15.31 -6.51
C GLY A 130 2.40 -13.81 -6.64
N ASN A 131 2.82 -13.12 -5.56
CA ASN A 131 3.11 -11.69 -5.63
C ASN A 131 4.43 -11.44 -6.39
N MET A 132 4.48 -10.32 -7.10
CA MET A 132 5.67 -9.84 -7.80
C MET A 132 6.35 -8.76 -6.97
N TRP A 133 7.68 -8.83 -6.88
CA TRP A 133 8.48 -7.90 -6.08
C TRP A 133 9.58 -7.32 -6.97
N TYR A 134 9.44 -6.05 -7.36
CA TYR A 134 10.56 -5.27 -7.89
C TYR A 134 11.47 -4.92 -6.73
N VAL A 135 12.68 -5.42 -6.75
CA VAL A 135 13.68 -5.16 -5.70
C VAL A 135 14.69 -4.19 -6.27
N ALA A 136 14.67 -2.95 -5.80
CA ALA A 136 15.42 -1.84 -6.38
C ALA A 136 16.28 -1.09 -5.36
N THR A 137 17.44 -0.65 -5.83
CA THR A 137 18.29 0.33 -5.15
C THR A 137 18.49 1.51 -6.09
N PRO A 138 17.89 2.69 -5.83
CA PRO A 138 18.11 3.89 -6.64
C PRO A 138 19.56 4.34 -6.55
N LYS A 139 20.12 4.80 -7.66
CA LYS A 139 21.49 5.32 -7.69
C LYS A 139 21.58 6.59 -6.84
N GLY A 140 22.46 6.55 -5.83
CA GLY A 140 22.63 7.67 -4.90
C GLY A 140 21.48 7.79 -3.89
N TRP A 141 20.77 6.69 -3.63
CA TRP A 141 19.64 6.65 -2.72
C TRP A 141 20.04 7.02 -1.30
N ASP A 142 19.33 8.00 -0.75
CA ASP A 142 19.26 8.32 0.65
C ASP A 142 17.81 8.21 1.10
N PRO A 143 17.45 7.24 1.95
CA PRO A 143 16.06 7.02 2.39
C PRO A 143 15.45 8.22 3.13
N GLY A 144 16.28 9.16 3.60
CA GLY A 144 15.82 10.39 4.26
C GLY A 144 15.51 11.56 3.33
N GLU A 145 16.06 11.58 2.12
CA GLU A 145 16.01 12.76 1.23
C GLU A 145 15.03 12.63 0.06
N THR A 146 14.77 11.42 -0.42
CA THR A 146 14.05 11.24 -1.71
C THR A 146 12.53 11.24 -1.59
N GLY A 147 11.96 11.12 -0.39
CA GLY A 147 10.51 10.91 -0.21
C GLY A 147 10.00 9.57 -0.76
N ILE A 148 10.88 8.73 -1.32
CA ILE A 148 10.56 7.38 -1.76
C ILE A 148 10.36 6.50 -0.53
N ARG A 149 9.25 5.75 -0.51
CA ARG A 149 8.94 4.80 0.56
C ARG A 149 9.54 3.44 0.26
N ALA A 150 9.88 2.70 1.33
CA ALA A 150 10.45 1.36 1.16
C ALA A 150 9.50 0.39 0.43
N VAL A 151 8.19 0.59 0.56
CA VAL A 151 7.17 -0.27 -0.05
C VAL A 151 6.18 0.57 -0.84
N GLN A 152 6.06 0.32 -2.14
CA GLN A 152 5.10 1.00 -3.00
C GLN A 152 4.27 -0.02 -3.78
N PRO A 153 2.92 0.04 -3.71
CA PRO A 153 2.05 -0.73 -4.60
C PRO A 153 2.27 -0.33 -6.06
N PHE A 154 2.39 -1.31 -6.96
CA PHE A 154 2.56 -1.08 -8.39
C PHE A 154 1.42 -1.74 -9.16
N LEU A 155 0.54 -0.96 -9.75
CA LEU A 155 -0.64 -1.43 -10.46
C LEU A 155 -0.37 -1.54 -11.96
N HIS A 156 -0.45 -2.77 -12.50
CA HIS A 156 -0.46 -3.02 -13.94
C HIS A 156 -1.90 -3.05 -14.42
N LEU A 157 -2.29 -2.14 -15.32
CA LEU A 157 -3.68 -1.93 -15.70
C LEU A 157 -3.83 -1.91 -17.22
N HIS A 158 -4.92 -2.44 -17.76
CA HIS A 158 -5.33 -2.12 -19.13
C HIS A 158 -5.99 -0.74 -19.16
N GLU A 159 -5.65 0.08 -20.13
CA GLU A 159 -6.13 1.48 -20.20
C GLU A 159 -5.71 2.27 -18.92
N ALA A 160 -4.46 2.09 -18.47
CA ALA A 160 -3.92 2.64 -17.22
C ALA A 160 -4.12 4.16 -17.09
N HIS A 161 -4.22 4.89 -18.22
CA HIS A 161 -4.50 6.33 -18.23
C HIS A 161 -5.82 6.71 -17.53
N ARG A 162 -6.76 5.76 -17.35
CA ARG A 162 -8.08 6.01 -16.74
C ARG A 162 -8.03 6.06 -15.21
N ILE A 163 -7.01 5.44 -14.58
CA ILE A 163 -6.91 5.42 -13.11
C ILE A 163 -6.54 6.81 -12.57
N ILE A 164 -5.71 7.57 -13.29
CA ILE A 164 -5.19 8.86 -12.82
C ILE A 164 -6.34 9.84 -12.52
N PRO A 165 -7.25 10.18 -13.46
CA PRO A 165 -8.35 11.10 -13.17
C PRO A 165 -9.31 10.56 -12.11
N PHE A 166 -9.45 9.23 -11.99
CA PHE A 166 -10.22 8.65 -10.89
C PHE A 166 -9.56 8.94 -9.54
N LEU A 167 -8.26 8.69 -9.39
CA LEU A 167 -7.54 8.93 -8.14
C LEU A 167 -7.50 10.41 -7.77
N GLU A 168 -7.34 11.30 -8.75
CA GLU A 168 -7.43 12.76 -8.56
C GLU A 168 -8.81 13.15 -8.01
N ALA A 169 -9.88 12.68 -8.63
CA ALA A 169 -11.25 13.01 -8.24
C ALA A 169 -11.68 12.33 -6.92
N ALA A 170 -11.29 11.08 -6.70
CA ALA A 170 -11.69 10.27 -5.56
C ALA A 170 -10.87 10.57 -4.30
N PHE A 171 -9.56 10.73 -4.43
CA PHE A 171 -8.62 10.80 -3.32
C PHE A 171 -7.82 12.12 -3.24
N GLY A 172 -8.04 13.05 -4.18
CA GLY A 172 -7.23 14.26 -4.27
C GLY A 172 -5.76 13.97 -4.64
N ALA A 173 -5.53 12.89 -5.38
CA ALA A 173 -4.21 12.45 -5.76
C ALA A 173 -3.52 13.45 -6.70
N GLU A 174 -2.19 13.42 -6.72
CA GLU A 174 -1.35 14.20 -7.63
C GLU A 174 -0.44 13.27 -8.43
N ALA A 175 -0.43 13.41 -9.76
CA ALA A 175 0.52 12.72 -10.61
C ALA A 175 1.88 13.43 -10.55
N LEU A 176 2.86 12.83 -9.88
CA LEU A 176 4.20 13.39 -9.71
C LEU A 176 5.06 13.24 -10.98
N GLY A 177 4.82 12.19 -11.76
CA GLY A 177 5.50 11.93 -13.02
C GLY A 177 4.72 10.95 -13.87
N VAL A 178 4.62 11.21 -15.18
CA VAL A 178 3.91 10.32 -16.12
C VAL A 178 4.75 10.20 -17.39
N ALA A 179 5.34 9.01 -17.60
CA ALA A 179 6.00 8.65 -18.84
C ALA A 179 5.00 7.94 -19.78
N LYS A 180 4.97 8.34 -21.05
CA LYS A 180 4.05 7.78 -22.05
C LYS A 180 4.82 7.30 -23.29
N SER A 181 4.28 6.26 -23.92
CA SER A 181 4.71 5.87 -25.27
C SER A 181 4.24 6.90 -26.31
N PRO A 182 4.76 6.84 -27.55
CA PRO A 182 4.26 7.68 -28.66
C PRO A 182 2.76 7.50 -28.93
N GLU A 183 2.21 6.31 -28.64
CA GLU A 183 0.79 5.97 -28.79
C GLU A 183 -0.06 6.44 -27.60
N GLY A 184 0.58 6.98 -26.53
CA GLY A 184 -0.09 7.51 -25.35
C GLY A 184 -0.32 6.50 -24.22
N LEU A 185 0.21 5.28 -24.32
CA LEU A 185 0.16 4.29 -23.23
C LEU A 185 1.02 4.75 -22.05
N ILE A 186 0.57 4.49 -20.84
CA ILE A 186 1.34 4.78 -19.63
C ILE A 186 2.48 3.77 -19.53
N LEU A 187 3.71 4.21 -19.74
CA LEU A 187 4.91 3.39 -19.52
C LEU A 187 5.28 3.32 -18.04
N HIS A 188 5.03 4.40 -17.30
CA HIS A 188 5.17 4.50 -15.87
C HIS A 188 4.51 5.79 -15.36
N ALA A 189 3.83 5.71 -14.24
CA ALA A 189 3.35 6.88 -13.52
C ALA A 189 3.55 6.69 -12.01
N THR A 190 4.01 7.74 -11.34
CA THR A 190 4.04 7.85 -9.88
C THR A 190 2.94 8.79 -9.45
N ILE A 191 2.05 8.32 -8.60
CA ILE A 191 0.88 9.05 -8.12
C ILE A 191 0.95 9.15 -6.60
N SER A 192 0.89 10.37 -6.09
CA SER A 192 0.89 10.65 -4.66
C SER A 192 -0.54 10.80 -4.14
N ILE A 193 -0.80 10.21 -2.99
CA ILE A 193 -1.99 10.44 -2.18
C ILE A 193 -1.48 10.81 -0.79
N GLU A 194 -1.61 12.10 -0.43
CA GLU A 194 -1.05 12.64 0.81
C GLU A 194 0.47 12.36 0.92
N ASN A 195 0.90 11.55 1.88
CA ASN A 195 2.30 11.21 2.12
C ASN A 195 2.72 9.83 1.60
N ALA A 196 1.90 9.18 0.80
CA ALA A 196 2.17 7.88 0.20
C ALA A 196 2.11 7.95 -1.32
N THR A 197 2.80 7.04 -1.98
CA THR A 197 2.81 6.92 -3.43
C THR A 197 2.36 5.53 -3.87
N ILE A 198 1.76 5.47 -5.05
CA ILE A 198 1.51 4.26 -5.82
C ILE A 198 2.13 4.42 -7.21
N GLU A 199 2.51 3.33 -7.81
CA GLU A 199 3.01 3.29 -9.18
C GLU A 199 2.00 2.61 -10.10
N VAL A 200 1.98 3.04 -11.36
CA VAL A 200 1.02 2.54 -12.35
C VAL A 200 1.69 2.47 -13.71
N ASP A 201 1.43 1.39 -14.46
CA ASP A 201 1.75 1.30 -15.88
C ASP A 201 0.66 0.57 -16.68
N GLU A 202 0.84 0.55 -18.00
CA GLU A 202 0.05 -0.30 -18.88
C GLU A 202 0.50 -1.75 -18.74
N ALA A 203 -0.44 -2.66 -18.51
CA ALA A 203 -0.17 -4.09 -18.36
C ALA A 203 0.56 -4.67 -19.58
N HIS A 204 1.59 -5.46 -19.35
CA HIS A 204 2.40 -6.04 -20.41
C HIS A 204 3.08 -7.36 -19.98
N GLY A 205 3.41 -8.22 -20.93
CA GLY A 205 4.15 -9.45 -20.67
C GLY A 205 3.59 -10.30 -19.53
N GLU A 206 4.40 -10.55 -18.51
CA GLU A 206 4.00 -11.29 -17.30
C GLU A 206 3.26 -10.41 -16.28
N PHE A 207 3.33 -9.08 -16.44
CA PHE A 207 2.71 -8.09 -15.56
C PHE A 207 1.28 -7.81 -16.03
N GLN A 208 0.38 -8.68 -15.61
CA GLN A 208 -1.05 -8.63 -15.98
C GLN A 208 -1.88 -8.00 -14.87
N PRO A 209 -3.04 -7.40 -15.21
CA PRO A 209 -3.89 -6.76 -14.22
C PRO A 209 -4.34 -7.74 -13.14
N THR A 210 -4.07 -7.38 -11.90
CA THR A 210 -4.61 -8.05 -10.72
C THR A 210 -5.21 -7.00 -9.82
N PRO A 211 -6.49 -7.12 -9.43
CA PRO A 211 -7.09 -6.16 -8.52
C PRO A 211 -6.43 -6.21 -7.14
N PHE A 212 -6.06 -5.06 -6.60
CA PHE A 212 -5.40 -4.90 -5.32
C PHE A 212 -6.39 -4.69 -4.17
N TYR A 213 -5.93 -4.99 -2.96
CA TYR A 213 -6.47 -4.47 -1.73
C TYR A 213 -5.51 -3.41 -1.18
N LEU A 214 -6.02 -2.21 -0.94
CA LEU A 214 -5.25 -1.09 -0.42
C LEU A 214 -5.97 -0.48 0.78
N HIS A 215 -5.26 -0.30 1.88
CA HIS A 215 -5.77 0.43 3.04
C HIS A 215 -5.37 1.90 2.93
N VAL A 216 -6.33 2.81 3.16
CA VAL A 216 -6.12 4.25 3.03
C VAL A 216 -6.59 4.94 4.30
N TYR A 217 -5.65 5.49 5.06
CA TYR A 217 -5.95 6.33 6.22
C TYR A 217 -6.26 7.75 5.79
N VAL A 218 -7.39 8.27 6.27
CA VAL A 218 -7.91 9.59 5.92
C VAL A 218 -8.49 10.33 7.13
N PRO A 219 -8.51 11.67 7.11
CA PRO A 219 -9.09 12.44 8.21
C PRO A 219 -10.60 12.23 8.41
N ASP A 220 -11.33 11.92 7.32
CA ASP A 220 -12.79 11.76 7.34
C ASP A 220 -13.21 10.68 6.34
N THR A 221 -13.47 9.48 6.86
CA THR A 221 -13.87 8.31 6.05
C THR A 221 -15.21 8.53 5.35
N ASP A 222 -16.20 9.17 6.01
CA ASP A 222 -17.52 9.40 5.43
C ASP A 222 -17.45 10.37 4.26
N ALA A 223 -16.69 11.45 4.40
CA ALA A 223 -16.51 12.44 3.34
C ALA A 223 -15.79 11.83 2.13
N LEU A 224 -14.69 11.08 2.37
CA LEU A 224 -13.92 10.46 1.31
C LEU A 224 -14.72 9.35 0.60
N TYR A 225 -15.44 8.52 1.35
CA TYR A 225 -16.34 7.51 0.77
C TYR A 225 -17.35 8.14 -0.18
N ALA A 226 -18.04 9.21 0.26
CA ALA A 226 -18.99 9.92 -0.59
C ALA A 226 -18.31 10.55 -1.84
N GLN A 227 -17.08 11.05 -1.69
CA GLN A 227 -16.29 11.59 -2.80
C GLN A 227 -15.91 10.51 -3.80
N ALA A 228 -15.42 9.35 -3.34
CA ALA A 228 -15.06 8.22 -4.19
C ALA A 228 -16.27 7.70 -4.99
N LEU A 229 -17.46 7.61 -4.39
CA LEU A 229 -18.68 7.24 -5.11
C LEU A 229 -19.04 8.27 -6.21
N ARG A 230 -18.90 9.56 -5.94
CA ARG A 230 -19.10 10.60 -6.97
C ARG A 230 -18.07 10.51 -8.10
N ALA A 231 -16.85 10.06 -7.82
CA ALA A 231 -15.82 9.81 -8.80
C ALA A 231 -16.01 8.51 -9.62
N GLY A 232 -17.03 7.72 -9.29
CA GLY A 232 -17.37 6.50 -10.04
C GLY A 232 -16.99 5.19 -9.36
N ALA A 233 -16.54 5.21 -8.13
CA ALA A 233 -16.36 3.98 -7.35
C ALA A 233 -17.70 3.34 -6.99
N THR A 234 -17.70 2.03 -6.75
CA THR A 234 -18.84 1.29 -6.23
C THR A 234 -18.66 0.99 -4.74
N SER A 235 -19.74 1.05 -3.97
CA SER A 235 -19.73 0.70 -2.55
C SER A 235 -19.46 -0.79 -2.36
N VAL A 236 -18.51 -1.13 -1.47
CA VAL A 236 -18.32 -2.48 -0.94
C VAL A 236 -18.87 -2.55 0.48
N THR A 237 -18.48 -1.60 1.34
CA THR A 237 -18.98 -1.46 2.71
C THR A 237 -19.21 0.02 2.99
N ALA A 238 -20.43 0.37 3.39
CA ALA A 238 -20.73 1.74 3.80
C ALA A 238 -20.01 2.10 5.10
N PRO A 239 -19.77 3.40 5.37
CA PRO A 239 -19.09 3.84 6.58
C PRO A 239 -19.75 3.31 7.85
N ASN A 240 -18.93 2.70 8.72
CA ASN A 240 -19.35 2.15 10.01
C ASN A 240 -18.21 2.25 11.03
N ASP A 241 -18.57 2.18 12.31
CA ASP A 241 -17.56 2.09 13.37
C ASP A 241 -17.13 0.64 13.51
N ALA A 242 -15.86 0.37 13.18
CA ALA A 242 -15.31 -0.95 13.24
C ALA A 242 -15.04 -1.37 14.69
N HIS A 243 -15.16 -2.66 14.97
CA HIS A 243 -14.98 -3.21 16.33
C HIS A 243 -13.56 -3.01 16.89
N TYR A 244 -12.61 -2.62 16.07
CA TYR A 244 -11.22 -2.29 16.43
C TYR A 244 -10.96 -0.78 16.55
N GLY A 245 -12.02 0.03 16.56
CA GLY A 245 -11.97 1.46 16.91
C GLY A 245 -11.80 2.44 15.76
N ASP A 246 -11.67 2.01 14.53
CA ASP A 246 -11.58 2.91 13.38
C ASP A 246 -12.98 3.20 12.80
N ARG A 247 -13.18 4.40 12.26
CA ARG A 247 -14.29 4.66 11.33
C ARG A 247 -13.86 4.10 9.97
N ALA A 248 -14.56 3.09 9.46
CA ALA A 248 -14.14 2.32 8.31
C ALA A 248 -15.20 2.24 7.21
N ALA A 249 -14.77 2.19 5.96
CA ALA A 249 -15.59 1.94 4.78
C ALA A 249 -14.78 1.19 3.73
N ALA A 250 -15.42 0.70 2.67
CA ALA A 250 -14.70 0.15 1.53
C ALA A 250 -15.40 0.50 0.21
N VAL A 251 -14.61 0.87 -0.78
CA VAL A 251 -15.08 1.12 -2.15
C VAL A 251 -14.25 0.31 -3.15
N LYS A 252 -14.82 0.09 -4.33
CA LYS A 252 -14.14 -0.58 -5.44
C LYS A 252 -14.07 0.37 -6.63
N ASP A 253 -12.89 0.51 -7.22
CA ASP A 253 -12.69 1.28 -8.44
C ASP A 253 -13.09 0.50 -9.71
N MET A 254 -12.95 1.15 -10.86
CA MET A 254 -13.30 0.58 -12.16
C MET A 254 -12.41 -0.58 -12.61
N PHE A 255 -11.24 -0.77 -12.00
CA PHE A 255 -10.32 -1.86 -12.26
C PHE A 255 -10.50 -3.03 -11.28
N GLY A 256 -11.40 -2.87 -10.30
CA GLY A 256 -11.69 -3.90 -9.30
C GLY A 256 -10.79 -3.82 -8.06
N ASN A 257 -9.91 -2.82 -7.96
CA ASN A 257 -9.15 -2.59 -6.73
C ASN A 257 -10.11 -2.20 -5.61
N THR A 258 -9.88 -2.76 -4.44
CA THR A 258 -10.66 -2.45 -3.24
C THR A 258 -9.86 -1.53 -2.35
N TRP A 259 -10.42 -0.39 -2.03
CA TRP A 259 -9.86 0.65 -1.18
C TRP A 259 -10.57 0.60 0.17
N PHE A 260 -9.88 0.10 1.20
CA PHE A 260 -10.34 0.15 2.58
C PHE A 260 -10.01 1.52 3.14
N LEU A 261 -11.03 2.32 3.43
CA LEU A 261 -10.91 3.68 3.95
C LEU A 261 -11.04 3.65 5.46
N ALA A 262 -10.13 4.30 6.17
CA ALA A 262 -10.18 4.35 7.62
C ALA A 262 -9.78 5.71 8.20
N THR A 263 -10.48 6.10 9.26
CA THR A 263 -10.06 7.17 10.17
C THR A 263 -9.77 6.54 11.51
N TYR A 264 -8.52 6.61 11.95
CA TYR A 264 -8.12 6.11 13.25
C TYR A 264 -8.54 7.07 14.35
N HIS A 265 -9.22 6.56 15.39
CA HIS A 265 -9.70 7.36 16.52
C HIS A 265 -8.90 7.17 17.81
N GLY A 266 -7.81 6.38 17.76
CA GLY A 266 -6.98 6.08 18.93
C GLY A 266 -7.31 4.72 19.55
N PRO A 267 -6.43 4.23 20.44
CA PRO A 267 -6.56 2.90 21.03
C PRO A 267 -7.74 2.74 21.99
N ASP A 268 -8.31 3.85 22.47
CA ASP A 268 -9.38 3.89 23.46
C ASP A 268 -10.76 4.22 22.85
N ALA A 269 -10.89 4.15 21.52
CA ALA A 269 -12.13 4.49 20.82
C ALA A 269 -13.14 3.31 20.73
N VAL A 270 -12.92 2.24 21.49
CA VAL A 270 -13.79 1.04 21.55
C VAL A 270 -14.51 0.96 22.88
#